data_2e0b0136fdbe5c8388715fabe9a2c0c9
#
_entry.id   2e0b0136fdbe5c8388715fabe9a2c0c9
#
_cell.length_a   1.000
_cell.length_b   1.000
_cell.length_c   1.000
_cell.angle_alpha   90.00
_cell.angle_beta   90.00
_cell.angle_gamma   90.00
#
_symmetry.space_group_name_H-M   'P 1'
#
loop_
_entity.id
_entity.type
_entity.pdbx_description
1 polymer ?
#
loop_
_entity_poly.entity_id
_entity_poly.type
_entity_poly.pdbx_seq_one_letter_code
_entity_poly.pdbx_strand_id
1 'polypeptide(L)' 'MALIKLETGGLGCPFPLIDAKKKMAELATGDELLIAFDCTQATESIPNWAADNDYPVTRFEQVGPASWEIVVQKR' A
#
# COMPACT_ATOMS: atom_id res chain seq x y z
N MET A 1 -13.11 11.60 2.51
CA MET A 1 -11.66 11.37 2.52
C MET A 1 -11.26 10.73 3.84
N ALA A 2 -10.89 9.48 3.81
CA ALA A 2 -10.52 8.73 5.00
C ALA A 2 -9.16 8.08 4.79
N LEU A 3 -8.40 7.93 5.87
CA LEU A 3 -7.16 7.18 5.85
C LEU A 3 -7.42 5.81 6.49
N ILE A 4 -7.27 4.76 5.70
CA ILE A 4 -7.46 3.39 6.15
C ILE A 4 -6.09 2.75 6.27
N LYS A 5 -5.82 2.09 7.39
CA LYS A 5 -4.54 1.42 7.63
C LYS A 5 -4.68 -0.07 7.36
N LEU A 6 -3.79 -0.60 6.52
CA LEU A 6 -3.69 -2.02 6.21
C LEU A 6 -2.34 -2.54 6.68
N GLU A 7 -2.32 -3.42 7.65
CA GLU A 7 -1.10 -4.03 8.14
C GLU A 7 -0.92 -5.40 7.50
N THR A 8 0.20 -5.57 6.82
CA THR A 8 0.55 -6.81 6.14
C THR A 8 1.83 -7.42 6.65
N GLY A 9 2.32 -6.95 7.79
CA GLY A 9 3.51 -7.50 8.42
C GLY A 9 3.37 -8.98 8.71
N GLY A 10 4.41 -9.75 8.44
CA GLY A 10 4.39 -11.20 8.61
C GLY A 10 3.81 -11.97 7.43
N LEU A 11 3.24 -11.29 6.43
CA LEU A 11 2.78 -11.94 5.22
C LEU A 11 3.91 -11.99 4.19
N GLY A 12 4.04 -13.13 3.52
CA GLY A 12 5.00 -13.24 2.42
C GLY A 12 4.50 -12.55 1.16
N CYS A 13 5.43 -12.13 0.30
CA CYS A 13 5.06 -11.62 -1.02
C CYS A 13 4.46 -12.75 -1.86
N PRO A 14 3.42 -12.48 -2.65
CA PRO A 14 2.86 -11.16 -3.00
C PRO A 14 1.63 -10.74 -2.17
N PHE A 15 1.41 -11.32 -0.99
CA PHE A 15 0.20 -11.08 -0.21
C PHE A 15 -0.04 -9.60 0.14
N PRO A 16 0.98 -8.78 0.49
CA PRO A 16 0.72 -7.36 0.74
C PRO A 16 0.05 -6.67 -0.43
N LEU A 17 0.48 -6.96 -1.66
CA LEU A 17 -0.10 -6.36 -2.85
C LEU A 17 -1.52 -6.86 -3.10
N ILE A 18 -1.77 -8.15 -2.88
CA ILE A 18 -3.10 -8.74 -3.05
C ILE A 18 -4.07 -8.10 -2.07
N ASP A 19 -3.69 -7.98 -0.81
CA ASP A 19 -4.53 -7.35 0.21
C ASP A 19 -4.76 -5.87 -0.10
N ALA A 20 -3.75 -5.18 -0.59
CA ALA A 20 -3.87 -3.78 -0.98
C ALA A 20 -4.90 -3.61 -2.11
N LYS A 21 -4.87 -4.48 -3.11
CA LYS A 21 -5.84 -4.45 -4.21
C LYS A 21 -7.26 -4.66 -3.71
N LYS A 22 -7.46 -5.62 -2.83
CA LYS A 22 -8.78 -5.90 -2.25
C LYS A 22 -9.29 -4.72 -1.44
N LYS A 23 -8.43 -4.17 -0.59
CA LYS A 23 -8.82 -3.05 0.26
C LYS A 23 -9.11 -1.81 -0.56
N MET A 24 -8.30 -1.54 -1.58
CA MET A 24 -8.50 -0.37 -2.44
C MET A 24 -9.85 -0.44 -3.16
N ALA A 25 -10.30 -1.63 -3.53
CA ALA A 25 -11.60 -1.80 -4.18
C ALA A 25 -12.78 -1.43 -3.27
N GLU A 26 -12.57 -1.46 -1.95
CA GLU A 26 -13.59 -1.10 -0.97
C GLU A 26 -13.61 0.40 -0.66
N LEU A 27 -12.59 1.14 -1.09
CA LEU A 27 -12.47 2.56 -0.77
C LEU A 27 -13.19 3.42 -1.81
N ALA A 28 -13.60 4.61 -1.37
CA ALA A 28 -14.18 5.62 -2.25
C ALA A 28 -13.09 6.50 -2.83
N THR A 29 -13.41 7.18 -3.93
CA THR A 29 -12.50 8.15 -4.53
C THR A 29 -12.11 9.23 -3.51
N GLY A 30 -10.81 9.45 -3.38
CA GLY A 30 -10.28 10.41 -2.43
C GLY A 30 -9.83 9.80 -1.10
N ASP A 31 -10.21 8.56 -0.83
CA ASP A 31 -9.73 7.85 0.36
C ASP A 31 -8.27 7.45 0.17
N GLU A 32 -7.55 7.39 1.27
CA GLU A 32 -6.15 6.99 1.27
C GLU A 32 -5.98 5.66 1.99
N LEU A 33 -5.07 4.83 1.46
CA LEU A 33 -4.74 3.55 2.07
C LEU A 33 -3.28 3.57 2.51
N LEU A 34 -3.05 3.42 3.81
CA LEU A 34 -1.72 3.24 4.36
C LEU A 34 -1.44 1.75 4.45
N ILE A 35 -0.41 1.30 3.76
CA ILE A 35 -0.03 -0.11 3.73
C ILE A 35 1.29 -0.26 4.47
N ALA A 36 1.26 -0.96 5.60
CA ALA A 36 2.46 -1.32 6.34
C ALA A 36 2.90 -2.71 5.92
N PHE A 37 4.14 -2.86 5.51
CA PHE A 37 4.65 -4.12 5.01
C PHE A 37 6.11 -4.33 5.41
N ASP A 38 6.56 -5.58 5.38
CA ASP A 38 7.93 -5.94 5.72
C ASP A 38 8.61 -6.76 4.63
N CYS A 39 8.08 -6.70 3.41
CA CYS A 39 8.60 -7.43 2.26
C CYS A 39 9.33 -6.47 1.32
N THR A 40 10.61 -6.74 1.02
CA THR A 40 11.40 -5.87 0.14
C THR A 40 10.83 -5.80 -1.27
N GLN A 41 10.21 -6.86 -1.77
CA GLN A 41 9.61 -6.84 -3.10
C GLN A 41 8.41 -5.89 -3.18
N ALA A 42 7.71 -5.70 -2.08
CA ALA A 42 6.59 -4.78 -2.04
C ALA A 42 7.02 -3.32 -2.19
N THR A 43 8.29 -3.00 -1.91
CA THR A 43 8.81 -1.65 -2.13
C THR A 43 8.79 -1.26 -3.60
N GLU A 44 8.73 -2.23 -4.50
CA GLU A 44 8.62 -2.00 -5.93
C GLU A 44 7.23 -2.34 -6.46
N SER A 45 6.66 -3.47 -6.04
CA SER A 45 5.39 -3.95 -6.60
C SER A 45 4.22 -3.06 -6.25
N ILE A 46 4.16 -2.53 -5.03
CA ILE A 46 3.05 -1.65 -4.63
C ILE A 46 3.10 -0.31 -5.37
N PRO A 47 4.24 0.41 -5.45
CA PRO A 47 4.31 1.62 -6.25
C PRO A 47 4.02 1.38 -7.74
N ASN A 48 4.47 0.26 -8.30
CA ASN A 48 4.19 -0.07 -9.70
C ASN A 48 2.69 -0.30 -9.93
N TRP A 49 2.05 -1.03 -9.04
CA TRP A 49 0.62 -1.24 -9.10
C TRP A 49 -0.14 0.09 -8.98
N ALA A 50 0.28 0.95 -8.08
CA ALA A 50 -0.36 2.26 -7.89
C ALA A 50 -0.22 3.10 -9.17
N ALA A 51 0.96 3.11 -9.79
CA ALA A 51 1.19 3.84 -11.02
C ALA A 51 0.34 3.30 -12.17
N ASP A 52 0.21 1.97 -12.27
CA ASP A 52 -0.60 1.33 -13.32
C ASP A 52 -2.07 1.69 -13.22
N ASN A 53 -2.55 2.07 -12.04
CA ASN A 53 -3.94 2.39 -11.80
C ASN A 53 -4.16 3.89 -11.55
N ASP A 54 -3.15 4.72 -11.78
CA ASP A 54 -3.19 6.17 -11.58
C ASP A 54 -3.51 6.53 -10.12
N TYR A 55 -3.11 5.69 -9.16
CA TYR A 55 -3.24 6.00 -7.74
C TYR A 55 -1.96 6.72 -7.29
N PRO A 56 -2.02 8.00 -6.89
CA PRO A 56 -0.82 8.69 -6.44
C PRO A 56 -0.33 8.13 -5.13
N VAL A 57 1.00 7.94 -5.05
CA VAL A 57 1.66 7.61 -3.79
C VAL A 57 1.96 8.94 -3.09
N THR A 58 1.28 9.19 -1.99
CA THR A 58 1.41 10.45 -1.26
C THR A 58 2.52 10.39 -0.22
N ARG A 59 2.91 9.18 0.20
CA ARG A 59 3.96 9.00 1.17
C ARG A 59 4.57 7.61 1.01
N PHE A 60 5.89 7.52 1.20
CA PHE A 60 6.60 6.25 1.25
C PHE A 60 7.80 6.44 2.18
N GLU A 61 7.86 5.66 3.26
CA GLU A 61 9.00 5.75 4.17
C GLU A 61 9.33 4.40 4.81
N GLN A 62 10.58 4.25 5.18
CA GLN A 62 11.03 3.11 5.95
C GLN A 62 10.84 3.43 7.43
N VAL A 63 10.13 2.57 8.14
CA VAL A 63 9.80 2.78 9.55
C VAL A 63 10.53 1.83 10.49
N GLY A 64 11.34 0.94 9.93
CA GLY A 64 12.14 0.00 10.73
C GLY A 64 13.21 -0.64 9.87
N PRO A 65 14.05 -1.55 10.43
CA PRO A 65 15.15 -2.16 9.69
C PRO A 65 14.69 -2.94 8.44
N ALA A 66 13.47 -3.48 8.50
CA ALA A 66 12.90 -4.22 7.37
C ALA A 66 11.39 -3.97 7.28
N SER A 67 10.97 -2.74 7.59
CA SER A 67 9.56 -2.36 7.60
C SER A 67 9.36 -1.04 6.89
N TRP A 68 8.32 -0.95 6.09
CA TRP A 68 7.99 0.24 5.32
C TRP A 68 6.51 0.56 5.42
N GLU A 69 6.18 1.83 5.20
CA GLU A 69 4.79 2.29 5.06
C GLU A 69 4.65 3.09 3.78
N ILE A 70 3.59 2.82 3.05
CA ILE A 70 3.26 3.55 1.84
C ILE A 70 1.81 4.00 1.93
N VAL A 71 1.54 5.24 1.52
CA VAL A 71 0.18 5.78 1.46
C VAL A 71 -0.18 5.99 0.00
N VAL A 72 -1.27 5.37 -0.42
CA VAL A 72 -1.77 5.40 -1.79
C VAL A 72 -3.18 5.98 -1.77
N GLN A 73 -3.44 6.95 -2.61
CA GLN A 73 -4.74 7.59 -2.68
C GLN A 73 -5.61 6.94 -3.76
N LYS A 74 -6.85 6.65 -3.42
CA LYS A 74 -7.83 6.12 -4.37
C LYS A 74 -8.29 7.24 -5.31
N ARG A 75 -8.29 6.95 -6.58
CA ARG A 75 -8.78 7.90 -7.59
C ARG A 75 -9.87 7.35 -8.46
#